data_55d54151e216c122db78e3ce13dab023
#
_entry.id   55d54151e216c122db78e3ce13dab023
#
_cell.length_a   1.000
_cell.length_b   1.000
_cell.length_c   1.000
_cell.angle_alpha   90.00
_cell.angle_beta   90.00
_cell.angle_gamma   90.00
#
_symmetry.space_group_name_H-M   'P 1'
#
loop_
_entity.id
_entity.type
_entity.pdbx_description
1 polymer ?
#
loop_
_entity_poly.entity_id
_entity_poly.type
_entity_poly.pdbx_seq_one_letter_code
_entity_poly.pdbx_strand_id
1 'polypeptide(L)'
;FMELCAAYIAKLKQFQTLVGRKVKAGQTDDLLKLTNVARLSESDAKEFFQNFDASFLKLYPDFISQFNRLLRDDAQIVPRRGELLNTELRIFALLRMGITDSSKMATLLFLSPQTIYNHRSAVRAKAIDRDSFETQVAAIGQLSAKNVANNA
;
A
#
# COMPACT_ATOMS: atom_id res chain seq x y z
N PHE A 1 -1.96 5.24 -11.45
CA PHE A 1 -1.83 6.13 -10.27
C PHE A 1 -2.66 7.41 -10.40
N MET A 2 -2.68 8.08 -11.55
CA MET A 2 -3.47 9.30 -11.77
C MET A 2 -4.97 9.05 -11.58
N GLU A 3 -5.49 7.92 -12.06
CA GLU A 3 -6.91 7.55 -11.88
C GLU A 3 -7.25 7.31 -10.40
N LEU A 4 -6.35 6.69 -9.64
CA LEU A 4 -6.51 6.48 -8.21
C LEU A 4 -6.51 7.82 -7.45
N CYS A 5 -5.60 8.73 -7.77
CA CYS A 5 -5.55 10.07 -7.21
C CYS A 5 -6.82 10.86 -7.53
N ALA A 6 -7.32 10.78 -8.77
CA ALA A 6 -8.56 11.44 -9.19
C ALA A 6 -9.77 10.92 -8.42
N ALA A 7 -9.89 9.61 -8.20
CA ALA A 7 -10.94 9.00 -7.40
C ALA A 7 -10.90 9.49 -5.94
N TYR A 8 -9.71 9.60 -5.35
CA TYR A 8 -9.53 10.12 -4.00
C TYR A 8 -9.93 11.59 -3.88
N ILE A 9 -9.50 12.43 -4.82
CA ILE A 9 -9.85 13.85 -4.85
C ILE A 9 -11.37 14.02 -4.98
N ALA A 10 -12.04 13.21 -5.80
CA ALA A 10 -13.49 13.23 -5.95
C ALA A 10 -14.19 12.87 -4.62
N LYS A 11 -13.73 11.82 -3.93
CA LYS A 11 -14.27 11.43 -2.62
C LYS A 11 -14.06 12.50 -1.55
N LEU A 12 -12.88 13.14 -1.51
CA LEU A 12 -12.62 14.27 -0.60
C LEU A 12 -13.53 15.46 -0.88
N LYS A 13 -13.76 15.82 -2.14
CA LYS A 13 -14.69 16.91 -2.52
C LYS A 13 -16.11 16.59 -2.10
N GLN A 14 -16.59 15.37 -2.31
CA GLN A 14 -17.92 14.93 -1.85
C GLN A 14 -18.05 15.05 -0.34
N PHE A 15 -17.04 14.61 0.41
CA PHE A 15 -17.01 14.70 1.87
C PHE A 15 -17.01 16.15 2.33
N GLN A 16 -16.19 17.02 1.75
CA GLN A 16 -16.16 18.46 2.07
C GLN A 16 -17.52 19.13 1.79
N THR A 17 -18.17 18.80 0.68
CA THR A 17 -19.50 19.32 0.34
C THR A 17 -20.55 18.88 1.36
N LEU A 18 -20.49 17.61 1.77
CA LEU A 18 -21.42 17.04 2.74
C LEU A 18 -21.24 17.68 4.12
N VAL A 19 -20.00 17.80 4.59
CA VAL A 19 -19.65 18.47 5.86
C VAL A 19 -20.09 19.93 5.83
N GLY A 20 -19.77 20.67 4.77
CA GLY A 20 -20.17 22.07 4.60
C GLY A 20 -21.68 22.27 4.64
N ARG A 21 -22.45 21.36 4.02
CA ARG A 21 -23.93 21.39 4.04
C ARG A 21 -24.47 21.12 5.44
N LYS A 22 -23.92 20.18 6.17
CA LYS A 22 -24.31 19.81 7.54
C LYS A 22 -23.95 20.92 8.55
N VAL A 23 -22.80 21.56 8.42
CA VAL A 23 -22.39 22.71 9.24
C VAL A 23 -23.33 23.89 9.03
N LYS A 24 -23.67 24.24 7.77
CA LYS A 24 -24.60 25.31 7.44
C LYS A 24 -26.03 25.07 7.97
N ALA A 25 -26.46 23.83 8.05
CA ALA A 25 -27.74 23.41 8.60
C ALA A 25 -27.77 23.32 10.13
N GLY A 26 -26.65 23.52 10.83
CA GLY A 26 -26.58 23.41 12.29
C GLY A 26 -26.74 21.99 12.84
N GLN A 27 -26.59 20.98 12.00
CA GLN A 27 -26.80 19.57 12.35
C GLN A 27 -25.51 18.94 12.92
N THR A 28 -25.14 19.35 14.14
CA THR A 28 -23.90 18.87 14.81
C THR A 28 -23.93 17.38 15.16
N ASP A 29 -25.08 16.81 15.50
CA ASP A 29 -25.22 15.37 15.77
C ASP A 29 -24.99 14.51 14.52
N ASP A 30 -25.39 15.03 13.35
CA ASP A 30 -25.13 14.37 12.07
C ASP A 30 -23.64 14.45 11.65
N LEU A 31 -22.87 15.43 12.14
CA LEU A 31 -21.42 15.51 11.93
C LEU A 31 -20.69 14.38 12.62
N LEU A 32 -21.13 13.99 13.83
CA LEU A 32 -20.57 12.82 14.53
C LEU A 32 -20.86 11.51 13.78
N LYS A 33 -22.04 11.38 13.18
CA LYS A 33 -22.38 10.24 12.32
C LYS A 33 -21.54 10.24 11.03
N LEU A 34 -21.26 11.40 10.44
CA LEU A 34 -20.39 11.53 9.27
C LEU A 34 -18.94 11.15 9.57
N THR A 35 -18.41 11.45 10.75
CA THR A 35 -17.07 11.01 11.15
C THR A 35 -17.00 9.49 11.33
N ASN A 36 -18.09 8.83 11.68
CA ASN A 36 -18.19 7.36 11.70
C ASN A 36 -18.39 6.76 10.30
N VAL A 37 -19.03 7.48 9.38
CA VAL A 37 -19.22 7.11 7.96
C VAL A 37 -17.98 7.44 7.13
N ALA A 38 -17.12 8.37 7.58
CA ALA A 38 -15.81 8.63 6.97
C ALA A 38 -14.80 7.48 7.15
N ARG A 39 -15.12 6.48 7.97
CA ARG A 39 -14.51 5.17 7.81
C ARG A 39 -14.93 4.63 6.46
N LEU A 40 -13.95 4.42 5.57
CA LEU A 40 -14.18 3.69 4.33
C LEU A 40 -15.01 2.44 4.65
N SER A 41 -16.13 2.27 3.95
CA SER A 41 -16.86 1.02 4.05
C SER A 41 -15.93 -0.13 3.66
N GLU A 42 -16.19 -1.34 4.16
CA GLU A 42 -15.39 -2.51 3.75
C GLU A 42 -15.33 -2.67 2.22
N SER A 43 -16.42 -2.30 1.53
CA SER A 43 -16.49 -2.35 0.07
C SER A 43 -15.57 -1.31 -0.59
N ASP A 44 -15.49 -0.09 -0.05
CA ASP A 44 -14.63 0.98 -0.56
C ASP A 44 -13.15 0.66 -0.33
N ALA A 45 -12.82 0.09 0.83
CA ALA A 45 -11.46 -0.35 1.14
C ALA A 45 -11.04 -1.48 0.20
N LYS A 46 -11.93 -2.43 -0.07
CA LYS A 46 -11.67 -3.54 -0.99
C LYS A 46 -11.43 -3.04 -2.41
N GLU A 47 -12.28 -2.13 -2.90
CA GLU A 47 -12.12 -1.52 -4.23
C GLU A 47 -10.79 -0.74 -4.31
N PHE A 48 -10.46 0.03 -3.27
CA PHE A 48 -9.19 0.74 -3.19
C PHE A 48 -8.00 -0.20 -3.31
N PHE A 49 -7.98 -1.29 -2.55
CA PHE A 49 -6.88 -2.24 -2.59
C PHE A 49 -6.80 -2.99 -3.92
N GLN A 50 -7.92 -3.34 -4.52
CA GLN A 50 -7.93 -3.95 -5.86
C GLN A 50 -7.32 -3.02 -6.91
N ASN A 51 -7.70 -1.75 -6.91
CA ASN A 51 -7.17 -0.75 -7.82
C ASN A 51 -5.67 -0.47 -7.57
N PHE A 52 -5.27 -0.37 -6.31
CA PHE A 52 -3.86 -0.21 -5.93
C PHE A 52 -3.04 -1.40 -6.41
N ASP A 53 -3.44 -2.61 -6.06
CA ASP A 53 -2.71 -3.84 -6.39
C ASP A 53 -2.55 -3.99 -7.91
N ALA A 54 -3.62 -3.79 -8.67
CA ALA A 54 -3.61 -3.90 -10.13
C ALA A 54 -2.70 -2.84 -10.78
N SER A 55 -2.77 -1.59 -10.31
CA SER A 55 -1.93 -0.50 -10.81
C SER A 55 -0.45 -0.71 -10.48
N PHE A 56 -0.17 -1.16 -9.27
CA PHE A 56 1.20 -1.46 -8.84
C PHE A 56 1.81 -2.59 -9.65
N LEU A 57 1.09 -3.69 -9.85
CA LEU A 57 1.59 -4.86 -10.60
C LEU A 57 1.70 -4.59 -12.11
N LYS A 58 0.99 -3.60 -12.65
CA LYS A 58 1.28 -3.11 -14.01
C LYS A 58 2.65 -2.47 -14.13
N LEU A 59 3.07 -1.71 -13.11
CA LEU A 59 4.39 -1.07 -13.08
C LEU A 59 5.50 -2.05 -12.74
N TYR A 60 5.22 -3.00 -11.89
CA TYR A 60 6.17 -3.99 -11.37
C TYR A 60 5.62 -5.42 -11.50
N PRO A 61 5.52 -5.97 -12.73
CA PRO A 61 4.87 -7.28 -12.95
C PRO A 61 5.57 -8.43 -12.24
N ASP A 62 6.88 -8.35 -12.06
CA ASP A 62 7.70 -9.38 -11.42
C ASP A 62 7.96 -9.10 -9.92
N PHE A 63 7.22 -8.16 -9.31
CA PHE A 63 7.48 -7.75 -7.93
C PHE A 63 7.44 -8.92 -6.97
N ILE A 64 6.39 -9.74 -7.00
CA ILE A 64 6.21 -10.87 -6.06
C ILE A 64 7.35 -11.88 -6.21
N SER A 65 7.73 -12.23 -7.42
CA SER A 65 8.81 -13.19 -7.66
C SER A 65 10.16 -12.65 -7.22
N GLN A 66 10.47 -11.39 -7.51
CA GLN A 66 11.71 -10.74 -7.08
C GLN A 66 11.75 -10.53 -5.56
N PHE A 67 10.62 -10.17 -4.95
CA PHE A 67 10.48 -10.05 -3.51
C PHE A 67 10.75 -11.39 -2.80
N ASN A 68 10.16 -12.47 -3.29
CA ASN A 68 10.34 -13.79 -2.71
C ASN A 68 11.78 -14.34 -2.84
N ARG A 69 12.54 -13.90 -3.84
CA ARG A 69 13.97 -14.24 -3.94
C ARG A 69 14.81 -13.63 -2.81
N LEU A 70 14.32 -12.60 -2.15
CA LEU A 70 14.99 -11.98 -1.00
C LEU A 70 14.69 -12.70 0.32
N LEU A 71 13.70 -13.59 0.32
CA LEU A 71 13.29 -14.38 1.48
C LEU A 71 13.87 -15.80 1.41
N ARG A 72 14.00 -16.43 2.58
CA ARG A 72 14.33 -17.85 2.64
C ARG A 72 13.26 -18.69 1.94
N ASP A 73 13.64 -19.82 1.40
CA ASP A 73 12.75 -20.71 0.64
C ASP A 73 11.53 -21.17 1.44
N ASP A 74 11.69 -21.36 2.76
CA ASP A 74 10.62 -21.75 3.69
C ASP A 74 9.69 -20.60 4.11
N ALA A 75 9.98 -19.39 3.67
CA ALA A 75 9.32 -18.16 4.17
C ALA A 75 8.71 -17.30 3.06
N GLN A 76 8.57 -17.84 1.86
CA GLN A 76 7.99 -17.14 0.72
C GLN A 76 6.54 -16.73 1.00
N ILE A 77 6.17 -15.55 0.52
CA ILE A 77 4.84 -14.97 0.68
C ILE A 77 4.09 -15.09 -0.64
N VAL A 78 2.98 -15.81 -0.60
CA VAL A 78 2.10 -16.02 -1.76
C VAL A 78 0.71 -15.49 -1.41
N PRO A 79 0.14 -14.57 -2.21
CA PRO A 79 -1.23 -14.13 -2.02
C PRO A 79 -2.22 -15.30 -2.09
N ARG A 80 -3.32 -15.19 -1.37
CA ARG A 80 -4.41 -16.18 -1.45
C ARG A 80 -5.06 -16.13 -2.83
N ARG A 81 -5.75 -17.21 -3.18
CA ARG A 81 -6.53 -17.26 -4.42
C ARG A 81 -7.53 -16.10 -4.46
N GLY A 82 -7.49 -15.31 -5.54
CA GLY A 82 -8.33 -14.13 -5.72
C GLY A 82 -7.77 -12.83 -5.17
N GLU A 83 -6.64 -12.86 -4.47
CA GLU A 83 -5.90 -11.67 -4.05
C GLU A 83 -4.72 -11.43 -4.99
N LEU A 84 -4.51 -10.18 -5.40
CA LEU A 84 -3.30 -9.78 -6.15
C LEU A 84 -2.11 -9.56 -5.22
N LEU A 85 -2.33 -8.82 -4.12
CA LEU A 85 -1.37 -8.62 -3.05
C LEU A 85 -2.07 -8.83 -1.70
N ASN A 86 -1.34 -9.33 -0.70
CA ASN A 86 -1.78 -9.33 0.68
C ASN A 86 -1.25 -8.09 1.43
N THR A 87 -1.59 -7.94 2.70
CA THR A 87 -1.15 -6.79 3.53
C THR A 87 0.36 -6.67 3.59
N GLU A 88 1.09 -7.76 3.78
CA GLU A 88 2.56 -7.75 3.85
C GLU A 88 3.15 -7.24 2.53
N LEU A 89 2.71 -7.78 1.40
CA LEU A 89 3.18 -7.35 0.08
C LEU A 89 2.82 -5.90 -0.23
N ARG A 90 1.65 -5.39 0.21
CA ARG A 90 1.28 -3.98 0.04
C ARG A 90 2.20 -3.05 0.83
N ILE A 91 2.60 -3.43 2.05
CA ILE A 91 3.57 -2.67 2.85
C ILE A 91 4.88 -2.49 2.06
N PHE A 92 5.40 -3.56 1.50
CA PHE A 92 6.65 -3.52 0.74
C PHE A 92 6.48 -2.96 -0.68
N ALA A 93 5.29 -3.02 -1.26
CA ALA A 93 4.95 -2.27 -2.47
C ALA A 93 5.02 -0.75 -2.23
N LEU A 94 4.49 -0.26 -1.11
CA LEU A 94 4.62 1.13 -0.71
C LEU A 94 6.08 1.52 -0.50
N LEU A 95 6.87 0.66 0.13
CA LEU A 95 8.31 0.87 0.32
C LEU A 95 9.02 0.97 -1.04
N ARG A 96 8.69 0.09 -1.99
CA ARG A 96 9.21 0.16 -3.36
C ARG A 96 8.89 1.49 -4.05
N MET A 97 7.74 2.06 -3.76
CA MET A 97 7.31 3.36 -4.28
C MET A 97 7.94 4.56 -3.57
N GLY A 98 8.82 4.33 -2.59
CA GLY A 98 9.52 5.36 -1.83
C GLY A 98 8.81 5.84 -0.56
N ILE A 99 7.72 5.19 -0.17
CA ILE A 99 7.02 5.47 1.09
C ILE A 99 7.63 4.57 2.17
N THR A 100 8.55 5.12 2.97
CA THR A 100 9.32 4.39 3.98
C THR A 100 8.82 4.59 5.40
N ASP A 101 8.02 5.63 5.65
CA ASP A 101 7.49 5.99 6.95
C ASP A 101 6.30 5.09 7.34
N SER A 102 6.42 4.41 8.49
CA SER A 102 5.38 3.49 8.96
C SER A 102 4.06 4.16 9.29
N SER A 103 4.06 5.43 9.71
CA SER A 103 2.83 6.18 9.97
C SER A 103 2.09 6.51 8.68
N LYS A 104 2.80 6.87 7.61
CA LYS A 104 2.21 7.09 6.28
C LYS A 104 1.65 5.79 5.70
N MET A 105 2.39 4.69 5.80
CA MET A 105 1.90 3.37 5.41
C MET A 105 0.63 2.99 6.17
N ALA A 106 0.60 3.21 7.48
CA ALA A 106 -0.55 2.92 8.33
C ALA A 106 -1.80 3.68 7.87
N THR A 107 -1.67 4.96 7.55
CA THR A 107 -2.76 5.78 7.02
C THR A 107 -3.27 5.24 5.69
N LEU A 108 -2.39 4.89 4.77
CA LEU A 108 -2.75 4.39 3.43
C LEU A 108 -3.39 2.99 3.47
N LEU A 109 -2.98 2.16 4.42
CA LEU A 109 -3.46 0.78 4.55
C LEU A 109 -4.56 0.60 5.61
N PHE A 110 -5.01 1.69 6.24
CA PHE A 110 -6.02 1.68 7.32
C PHE A 110 -5.65 0.81 8.51
N LEU A 111 -4.36 0.82 8.86
CA LEU A 111 -3.78 0.05 9.96
C LEU A 111 -3.16 1.00 11.00
N SER A 112 -2.80 0.45 12.17
CA SER A 112 -2.01 1.20 13.13
C SER A 112 -0.52 1.20 12.76
N PRO A 113 0.25 2.24 13.12
CA PRO A 113 1.71 2.25 12.93
C PRO A 113 2.40 1.04 13.57
N GLN A 114 1.91 0.58 14.72
CA GLN A 114 2.44 -0.61 15.40
C GLN A 114 2.23 -1.88 14.58
N THR A 115 1.07 -2.02 13.93
CA THR A 115 0.78 -3.15 13.04
C THR A 115 1.74 -3.16 11.84
N ILE A 116 1.99 -2.00 11.22
CA ILE A 116 2.97 -1.87 10.13
C ILE A 116 4.36 -2.27 10.60
N TYR A 117 4.80 -1.77 11.76
CA TYR A 117 6.10 -2.10 12.34
C TYR A 117 6.23 -3.62 12.56
N ASN A 118 5.19 -4.26 13.12
CA ASN A 118 5.20 -5.69 13.38
C ASN A 118 5.33 -6.51 12.08
N HIS A 119 4.58 -6.14 11.04
CA HIS A 119 4.70 -6.80 9.73
C HIS A 119 6.08 -6.61 9.11
N ARG A 120 6.62 -5.39 9.11
CA ARG A 120 7.96 -5.11 8.57
C ARG A 120 9.03 -5.93 9.31
N SER A 121 8.97 -5.95 10.62
CA SER A 121 9.91 -6.69 11.46
C SER A 121 9.81 -8.20 11.22
N ALA A 122 8.60 -8.75 11.17
CA ALA A 122 8.35 -10.16 10.95
C ALA A 122 8.85 -10.65 9.58
N VAL A 123 8.61 -9.86 8.53
CA VAL A 123 9.07 -10.20 7.17
C VAL A 123 10.59 -10.05 7.06
N ARG A 124 11.16 -9.00 7.61
CA ARG A 124 12.62 -8.82 7.63
C ARG A 124 13.33 -9.97 8.35
N ALA A 125 12.74 -10.52 9.39
CA ALA A 125 13.27 -11.71 10.07
C ALA A 125 13.33 -12.96 9.19
N LYS A 126 12.53 -13.01 8.12
CA LYS A 126 12.51 -14.10 7.12
C LYS A 126 13.45 -13.86 5.94
N ALA A 127 14.05 -12.69 5.83
CA ALA A 127 14.96 -12.34 4.76
C ALA A 127 16.27 -13.14 4.82
N ILE A 128 16.86 -13.39 3.66
CA ILE A 128 18.19 -14.00 3.53
C ILE A 128 19.24 -13.05 4.14
N ASP A 129 19.17 -11.77 3.78
CA ASP A 129 19.98 -10.70 4.36
C ASP A 129 19.07 -9.66 5.02
N ARG A 130 19.01 -9.70 6.35
CA ARG A 130 18.13 -8.84 7.14
C ARG A 130 18.52 -7.37 7.08
N ASP A 131 19.81 -7.08 7.00
CA ASP A 131 20.31 -5.71 7.10
C ASP A 131 20.08 -4.93 5.81
N SER A 132 20.20 -5.59 4.65
CA SER A 132 19.97 -4.96 3.35
C SER A 132 18.59 -5.20 2.75
N PHE A 133 17.71 -5.94 3.43
CA PHE A 133 16.41 -6.38 2.89
C PHE A 133 15.57 -5.23 2.33
N GLU A 134 15.31 -4.21 3.13
CA GLU A 134 14.46 -3.08 2.68
C GLU A 134 15.12 -2.27 1.55
N THR A 135 16.43 -2.14 1.55
CA THR A 135 17.19 -1.53 0.45
C THR A 135 17.06 -2.34 -0.83
N GLN A 136 17.12 -3.67 -0.73
CA GLN A 136 16.92 -4.58 -1.86
C GLN A 136 15.48 -4.53 -2.39
N VAL A 137 14.48 -4.46 -1.51
CA VAL A 137 13.08 -4.29 -1.91
C VAL A 137 12.89 -2.96 -2.66
N ALA A 138 13.47 -1.88 -2.18
CA ALA A 138 13.42 -0.57 -2.84
C ALA A 138 14.06 -0.56 -4.23
N ALA A 139 14.94 -1.50 -4.52
CA ALA A 139 15.62 -1.64 -5.82
C ALA A 139 14.94 -2.63 -6.78
N ILE A 140 13.85 -3.30 -6.39
CA ILE A 140 13.15 -4.26 -7.25
C ILE A 140 12.70 -3.57 -8.55
N GLY A 141 13.00 -4.19 -9.69
CA GLY A 141 12.64 -3.68 -11.01
C GLY A 141 13.50 -2.52 -11.50
N GLN A 142 14.55 -2.13 -10.76
CA GLN A 142 15.57 -1.22 -11.29
C GLN A 142 16.52 -2.02 -12.20
N LEU A 143 16.81 -1.46 -13.39
CA LEU A 143 17.85 -2.00 -14.26
C LEU A 143 19.20 -1.86 -13.53
N SER A 144 19.87 -2.99 -13.32
CA SER A 144 21.23 -2.96 -12.82
C SER A 144 22.13 -2.25 -13.85
N ALA A 145 22.90 -1.26 -13.42
CA ALA A 145 23.88 -0.58 -14.27
C ALA A 145 24.87 -1.54 -14.96
N LYS A 146 25.05 -2.75 -14.39
CA LYS A 146 25.88 -3.81 -14.99
C LYS A 146 25.26 -4.45 -16.23
N ASN A 147 23.93 -4.46 -16.37
CA ASN A 147 23.27 -5.04 -17.55
C ASN A 147 23.21 -4.05 -18.73
N VAL A 148 23.35 -2.76 -18.48
CA VAL A 148 23.42 -1.73 -19.56
C VAL A 148 24.79 -1.73 -20.22
N ALA A 149 25.86 -2.05 -19.50
CA ALA A 149 27.22 -2.10 -20.02
C ALA A 149 27.48 -3.35 -20.91
N ASN A 150 26.68 -4.43 -20.78
CA ASN A 150 26.85 -5.65 -21.57
C ASN A 150 26.00 -5.70 -22.85
N ASN A 151 25.15 -4.72 -23.09
CA ASN A 151 24.33 -4.59 -24.31
C ASN A 151 24.69 -3.37 -25.18
N ALA A 152 25.79 -2.76 -24.88
CA ALA A 152 26.35 -1.69 -25.71
C ALA A 152 27.42 -2.21 -26.68
#